data_dedfbb04788a5cb3a00efa1c094cfd24
#
_entry.id   dedfbb04788a5cb3a00efa1c094cfd24
#
_cell.length_a   1.000
_cell.length_b   1.000
_cell.length_c   1.000
_cell.angle_alpha   90.00
_cell.angle_beta   90.00
_cell.angle_gamma   90.00
#
_symmetry.space_group_name_H-M   'P 1'
#
loop_
_entity.id
_entity.type
_entity.pdbx_description
1 polymer ?
#
loop_
_entity_poly.entity_id
_entity_poly.type
_entity_poly.pdbx_seq_one_letter_code
_entity_poly.pdbx_strand_id
1 'polypeptide(L)'
;MDGAFRLYRKDLGLYMFTAIVSSVPMSLFAVLSLTASDTFGSVAATLVVLPLAMLVTVAVWTALVHQMSERLDRREPAFWPSVRRAVSLFLRVTWAAILANVVLFGAMSVGILLVTLVGIVGGFFLPPLVSVIVASVIGVAVMVLLSLRVLTGIVLFLPGIVVEGLTGFESLKRSFQLAKGGYLRILSVLVFSWILLLVPVLGAYFVTGTTRTLIDPEAASSGVVGVGQIVVQQVLVLISTGFTTPFLVACILLLYFDQRVRLEAYDLQAEAEALAD
;
A
#
# COMPACT_ATOMS: atom_id res chain seq x y z
N MET A 1 -4.27 -16.29 7.68
CA MET A 1 -2.80 -16.11 7.64
C MET A 1 -2.07 -17.37 7.17
N ASP A 2 -2.37 -18.55 7.67
CA ASP A 2 -1.74 -19.80 7.25
C ASP A 2 -1.86 -20.08 5.73
N GLY A 3 -3.04 -19.79 5.14
CA GLY A 3 -3.26 -19.90 3.69
C GLY A 3 -2.36 -18.95 2.86
N ALA A 4 -2.16 -17.71 3.33
CA ALA A 4 -1.29 -16.75 2.65
C ALA A 4 0.17 -17.20 2.68
N PHE A 5 0.63 -17.73 3.82
CA PHE A 5 1.96 -18.24 3.96
C PHE A 5 2.22 -19.48 3.09
N ARG A 6 1.23 -20.39 3.01
CA ARG A 6 1.32 -21.57 2.12
C ARG A 6 1.35 -21.20 0.64
N LEU A 7 0.54 -20.22 0.22
CA LEU A 7 0.54 -19.71 -1.16
C LEU A 7 1.89 -19.07 -1.50
N TYR A 8 2.38 -18.19 -0.62
CA TYR A 8 3.63 -17.47 -0.77
C TYR A 8 4.85 -18.40 -0.88
N ARG A 9 4.94 -19.43 -0.03
CA ARG A 9 6.10 -20.33 0.05
C ARG A 9 6.28 -21.23 -1.18
N LYS A 10 5.20 -21.49 -1.94
CA LYS A 10 5.28 -22.40 -3.11
C LYS A 10 6.13 -21.87 -4.24
N ASP A 11 6.04 -20.57 -4.55
CA ASP A 11 6.76 -19.93 -5.66
C ASP A 11 7.51 -18.69 -5.18
N LEU A 12 8.12 -18.80 -3.98
CA LEU A 12 8.81 -17.71 -3.28
C LEU A 12 9.78 -16.95 -4.19
N GLY A 13 10.63 -17.66 -4.93
CA GLY A 13 11.65 -17.04 -5.79
C GLY A 13 11.04 -16.18 -6.91
N LEU A 14 9.96 -16.65 -7.55
CA LEU A 14 9.27 -15.90 -8.59
C LEU A 14 8.62 -14.63 -8.03
N TYR A 15 7.92 -14.75 -6.90
CA TYR A 15 7.24 -13.60 -6.27
C TYR A 15 8.23 -12.57 -5.75
N MET A 16 9.34 -13.02 -5.12
CA MET A 16 10.41 -12.14 -4.68
C MET A 16 11.06 -11.41 -5.86
N PHE A 17 11.40 -12.14 -6.92
CA PHE A 17 11.97 -11.54 -8.11
C PHE A 17 11.05 -10.46 -8.68
N THR A 18 9.76 -10.76 -8.82
CA THR A 18 8.77 -9.80 -9.30
C THR A 18 8.67 -8.57 -8.38
N ALA A 19 8.67 -8.76 -7.05
CA ALA A 19 8.63 -7.66 -6.09
C ALA A 19 9.90 -6.81 -6.11
N ILE A 20 11.09 -7.43 -6.23
CA ILE A 20 12.35 -6.71 -6.33
C ILE A 20 12.37 -5.82 -7.57
N VAL A 21 11.91 -6.33 -8.72
CA VAL A 21 11.80 -5.53 -9.96
C VAL A 21 10.96 -4.27 -9.75
N SER A 22 9.89 -4.33 -8.94
CA SER A 22 9.07 -3.15 -8.63
C SER A 22 9.78 -2.12 -7.76
N SER A 23 10.65 -2.57 -6.88
CA SER A 23 11.29 -1.72 -5.88
C SER A 23 12.53 -0.99 -6.44
N VAL A 24 13.11 -1.49 -7.55
CA VAL A 24 14.29 -0.87 -8.17
C VAL A 24 14.07 0.60 -8.58
N PRO A 25 12.98 0.99 -9.28
CA PRO A 25 12.77 2.39 -9.65
C PRO A 25 12.59 3.31 -8.44
N MET A 26 11.94 2.85 -7.37
CA MET A 26 11.80 3.62 -6.13
C MET A 26 13.12 3.78 -5.38
N SER A 27 13.94 2.72 -5.34
CA SER A 27 15.29 2.78 -4.77
C SER A 27 16.19 3.72 -5.58
N LEU A 28 16.10 3.69 -6.91
CA LEU A 28 16.81 4.61 -7.79
C LEU A 28 16.38 6.06 -7.55
N PHE A 29 15.07 6.31 -7.44
CA PHE A 29 14.54 7.62 -7.07
C PHE A 29 15.11 8.11 -5.74
N ALA A 30 15.10 7.26 -4.70
CA ALA A 30 15.63 7.61 -3.39
C ALA A 30 17.14 7.95 -3.44
N VAL A 31 17.94 7.17 -4.17
CA VAL A 31 19.36 7.47 -4.36
C VAL A 31 19.56 8.81 -5.09
N LEU A 32 18.87 9.02 -6.21
CA LEU A 32 18.98 10.25 -6.99
C LEU A 32 18.53 11.48 -6.22
N SER A 33 17.43 11.42 -5.48
CA SER A 33 16.92 12.54 -4.70
C SER A 33 17.83 12.91 -3.52
N LEU A 34 18.51 11.95 -2.91
CA LEU A 34 19.41 12.17 -1.80
C LEU A 34 20.82 12.58 -2.23
N THR A 35 21.22 12.23 -3.47
CA THR A 35 22.55 12.58 -4.01
C THR A 35 22.54 13.84 -4.88
N ALA A 36 21.35 14.30 -5.32
CA ALA A 36 21.23 15.54 -6.06
C ALA A 36 21.61 16.73 -5.17
N SER A 37 22.73 17.35 -5.49
CA SER A 37 23.27 18.51 -4.75
C SER A 37 22.62 19.82 -5.12
N ASP A 38 21.88 19.86 -6.23
CA ASP A 38 21.22 21.03 -6.79
C ASP A 38 19.70 20.89 -6.81
N THR A 39 19.01 22.03 -6.73
CA THR A 39 17.53 22.08 -6.80
C THR A 39 16.99 21.57 -8.12
N PHE A 40 17.70 21.77 -9.22
CA PHE A 40 17.26 21.30 -10.54
C PHE A 40 17.26 19.77 -10.62
N GLY A 41 18.31 19.10 -10.14
CA GLY A 41 18.41 17.64 -10.10
C GLY A 41 17.34 17.00 -9.22
N SER A 42 17.06 17.59 -8.06
CA SER A 42 16.00 17.09 -7.15
C SER A 42 14.59 17.27 -7.73
N VAL A 43 14.33 18.42 -8.40
CA VAL A 43 13.06 18.66 -9.09
C VAL A 43 12.89 17.70 -10.28
N ALA A 44 13.94 17.50 -11.09
CA ALA A 44 13.89 16.57 -12.22
C ALA A 44 13.65 15.13 -11.75
N ALA A 45 14.32 14.67 -10.67
CA ALA A 45 14.08 13.37 -10.07
C ALA A 45 12.62 13.23 -9.60
N THR A 46 12.07 14.24 -8.96
CA THR A 46 10.69 14.22 -8.47
C THR A 46 9.67 14.22 -9.61
N LEU A 47 9.86 15.02 -10.63
CA LEU A 47 8.89 15.16 -11.72
C LEU A 47 8.92 13.99 -12.74
N VAL A 48 10.06 13.32 -12.89
CA VAL A 48 10.23 12.27 -13.92
C VAL A 48 10.33 10.89 -13.29
N VAL A 49 11.24 10.70 -12.34
CA VAL A 49 11.54 9.36 -11.81
C VAL A 49 10.45 8.88 -10.86
N LEU A 50 9.88 9.74 -10.03
CA LEU A 50 8.83 9.35 -9.10
C LEU A 50 7.55 8.88 -9.81
N PRO A 51 6.98 9.59 -10.80
CA PRO A 51 5.83 9.07 -11.54
C PRO A 51 6.12 7.75 -12.26
N LEU A 52 7.30 7.63 -12.88
CA LEU A 52 7.70 6.39 -13.53
C LEU A 52 7.79 5.22 -12.54
N ALA A 53 8.40 5.45 -11.38
CA ALA A 53 8.48 4.46 -10.32
C ALA A 53 7.10 4.04 -9.81
N MET A 54 6.17 4.98 -9.67
CA MET A 54 4.78 4.70 -9.29
C MET A 54 4.07 3.83 -10.34
N LEU A 55 4.24 4.14 -11.63
CA LEU A 55 3.64 3.36 -12.73
C LEU A 55 4.19 1.92 -12.76
N VAL A 56 5.50 1.74 -12.59
CA VAL A 56 6.11 0.41 -12.50
C VAL A 56 5.59 -0.35 -11.28
N THR A 57 5.46 0.30 -10.13
CA THR A 57 4.91 -0.31 -8.92
C THR A 57 3.50 -0.84 -9.15
N VAL A 58 2.62 -0.04 -9.76
CA VAL A 58 1.24 -0.44 -10.09
C VAL A 58 1.23 -1.65 -11.02
N ALA A 59 2.06 -1.65 -12.06
CA ALA A 59 2.15 -2.77 -13.02
C ALA A 59 2.60 -4.06 -12.33
N VAL A 60 3.60 -3.98 -11.45
CA VAL A 60 4.13 -5.16 -10.77
C VAL A 60 3.19 -5.69 -9.70
N TRP A 61 2.51 -4.84 -8.95
CA TRP A 61 1.45 -5.30 -8.03
C TRP A 61 0.35 -6.04 -8.78
N THR A 62 -0.03 -5.56 -9.98
CA THR A 62 -0.98 -6.24 -10.86
C THR A 62 -0.46 -7.59 -11.31
N ALA A 63 0.83 -7.68 -11.70
CA ALA A 63 1.47 -8.94 -12.07
C ALA A 63 1.52 -9.94 -10.90
N LEU A 64 1.84 -9.48 -9.68
CA LEU A 64 1.85 -10.32 -8.47
C LEU A 64 0.45 -10.88 -8.16
N VAL A 65 -0.59 -10.05 -8.22
CA VAL A 65 -1.96 -10.53 -8.01
C VAL A 65 -2.32 -11.58 -9.07
N HIS A 66 -1.95 -11.37 -10.32
CA HIS A 66 -2.19 -12.34 -11.41
C HIS A 66 -1.43 -13.66 -11.19
N GLN A 67 -0.14 -13.61 -10.84
CA GLN A 67 0.65 -14.80 -10.53
C GLN A 67 0.04 -15.63 -9.40
N MET A 68 -0.40 -14.95 -8.34
CA MET A 68 -1.01 -15.61 -7.18
C MET A 68 -2.40 -16.15 -7.50
N SER A 69 -3.19 -15.47 -8.34
CA SER A 69 -4.50 -15.98 -8.78
C SER A 69 -4.37 -17.22 -9.66
N GLU A 70 -3.41 -17.27 -10.58
CA GLU A 70 -3.11 -18.47 -11.38
C GLU A 70 -2.72 -19.66 -10.50
N ARG A 71 -1.93 -19.40 -9.45
CA ARG A 71 -1.56 -20.46 -8.49
C ARG A 71 -2.76 -21.00 -7.70
N LEU A 72 -3.72 -20.15 -7.36
CA LEU A 72 -4.97 -20.58 -6.74
C LEU A 72 -5.81 -21.43 -7.69
N ASP A 73 -5.81 -21.12 -8.98
CA ASP A 73 -6.45 -21.89 -10.06
C ASP A 73 -5.66 -23.16 -10.44
N ARG A 74 -4.62 -23.53 -9.67
CA ARG A 74 -3.74 -24.68 -9.89
C ARG A 74 -2.92 -24.60 -11.19
N ARG A 75 -2.75 -23.41 -11.76
CA ARG A 75 -1.88 -23.17 -12.91
C ARG A 75 -0.47 -22.83 -12.44
N GLU A 76 0.51 -23.02 -13.28
CA GLU A 76 1.88 -22.62 -12.98
C GLU A 76 2.05 -21.12 -13.30
N PRO A 77 2.36 -20.28 -12.29
CA PRO A 77 2.56 -18.87 -12.51
C PRO A 77 3.87 -18.64 -13.29
N ALA A 78 3.82 -17.77 -14.28
CA ALA A 78 4.99 -17.40 -15.08
C ALA A 78 5.17 -15.88 -15.11
N PHE A 79 6.42 -15.42 -15.14
CA PHE A 79 6.75 -13.99 -15.10
C PHE A 79 6.21 -13.23 -16.30
N TRP A 80 6.58 -13.65 -17.53
CA TRP A 80 6.23 -12.92 -18.75
C TRP A 80 4.72 -12.86 -19.06
N PRO A 81 3.95 -13.95 -18.93
CA PRO A 81 2.49 -13.88 -19.07
C PRO A 81 1.86 -12.91 -18.09
N SER A 82 2.32 -12.88 -16.83
CA SER A 82 1.81 -11.98 -15.80
C SER A 82 2.15 -10.52 -16.06
N VAL A 83 3.36 -10.23 -16.56
CA VAL A 83 3.74 -8.87 -16.99
C VAL A 83 2.89 -8.44 -18.20
N ARG A 84 2.70 -9.29 -19.21
CA ARG A 84 1.84 -8.99 -20.37
C ARG A 84 0.40 -8.70 -19.90
N ARG A 85 -0.12 -9.47 -18.98
CA ARG A 85 -1.45 -9.25 -18.41
C ARG A 85 -1.51 -7.92 -17.64
N ALA A 86 -0.49 -7.62 -16.84
CA ALA A 86 -0.40 -6.35 -16.12
C ALA A 86 -0.39 -5.15 -17.08
N VAL A 87 0.37 -5.22 -18.19
CA VAL A 87 0.39 -4.18 -19.22
C VAL A 87 -1.00 -4.03 -19.88
N SER A 88 -1.70 -5.12 -20.16
CA SER A 88 -3.05 -5.06 -20.77
C SER A 88 -4.10 -4.44 -19.82
N LEU A 89 -3.93 -4.57 -18.52
CA LEU A 89 -4.81 -4.00 -17.48
C LEU A 89 -4.32 -2.63 -16.96
N PHE A 90 -3.14 -2.18 -17.41
CA PHE A 90 -2.43 -1.04 -16.86
C PHE A 90 -3.30 0.23 -16.74
N LEU A 91 -3.97 0.62 -17.81
CA LEU A 91 -4.83 1.81 -17.81
C LEU A 91 -6.00 1.69 -16.84
N ARG A 92 -6.60 0.50 -16.73
CA ARG A 92 -7.72 0.26 -15.81
C ARG A 92 -7.28 0.35 -14.36
N VAL A 93 -6.14 -0.27 -14.04
CA VAL A 93 -5.58 -0.27 -12.67
C VAL A 93 -5.07 1.11 -12.29
N THR A 94 -4.38 1.80 -13.22
CA THR A 94 -3.90 3.18 -12.98
C THR A 94 -5.08 4.13 -12.75
N TRP A 95 -6.14 4.03 -13.55
CA TRP A 95 -7.34 4.84 -13.36
C TRP A 95 -8.02 4.56 -12.01
N ALA A 96 -8.16 3.27 -11.64
CA ALA A 96 -8.69 2.89 -10.33
C ALA A 96 -7.81 3.41 -9.18
N ALA A 97 -6.50 3.32 -9.31
CA ALA A 97 -5.56 3.83 -8.32
C ALA A 97 -5.66 5.36 -8.17
N ILE A 98 -5.80 6.11 -9.27
CA ILE A 98 -6.04 7.56 -9.23
C ILE A 98 -7.34 7.87 -8.48
N LEU A 99 -8.44 7.20 -8.83
CA LEU A 99 -9.73 7.38 -8.15
C LEU A 99 -9.65 7.02 -6.66
N ALA A 100 -8.99 5.92 -6.33
CA ALA A 100 -8.76 5.50 -4.94
C ALA A 100 -7.98 6.57 -4.15
N ASN A 101 -6.93 7.15 -4.75
CA ASN A 101 -6.18 8.23 -4.15
C ASN A 101 -7.03 9.50 -3.98
N VAL A 102 -7.83 9.88 -4.97
CA VAL A 102 -8.75 11.04 -4.87
C VAL A 102 -9.71 10.87 -3.69
N VAL A 103 -10.29 9.67 -3.51
CA VAL A 103 -11.17 9.38 -2.37
C VAL A 103 -10.41 9.43 -1.04
N LEU A 104 -9.19 8.89 -0.99
CA LEU A 104 -8.36 8.91 0.21
C LEU A 104 -7.94 10.34 0.59
N PHE A 105 -7.45 11.12 -0.38
CA PHE A 105 -7.12 12.53 -0.15
C PHE A 105 -8.33 13.37 0.23
N GLY A 106 -9.50 13.10 -0.35
CA GLY A 106 -10.75 13.71 0.05
C GLY A 106 -11.08 13.44 1.53
N ALA A 107 -10.91 12.21 2.00
CA ALA A 107 -11.10 11.87 3.41
C ALA A 107 -10.12 12.59 4.34
N MET A 108 -8.84 12.68 3.93
CA MET A 108 -7.82 13.42 4.67
C MET A 108 -8.13 14.94 4.72
N SER A 109 -8.57 15.51 3.60
CA SER A 109 -8.94 16.94 3.50
C SER A 109 -10.11 17.30 4.42
N VAL A 110 -11.09 16.41 4.59
CA VAL A 110 -12.17 16.59 5.57
C VAL A 110 -11.62 16.68 6.99
N GLY A 111 -10.66 15.83 7.35
CA GLY A 111 -9.99 15.90 8.66
C GLY A 111 -9.26 17.22 8.90
N ILE A 112 -8.51 17.70 7.91
CA ILE A 112 -7.80 19.00 7.97
C ILE A 112 -8.81 20.15 8.11
N LEU A 113 -9.89 20.13 7.34
CA LEU A 113 -10.95 21.13 7.42
C LEU A 113 -11.57 21.18 8.82
N LEU A 114 -11.81 20.03 9.44
CA LEU A 114 -12.33 19.95 10.80
C LEU A 114 -11.35 20.49 11.84
N VAL A 115 -10.04 20.19 11.73
CA VAL A 115 -9.03 20.80 12.60
C VAL A 115 -9.10 22.32 12.54
N THR A 116 -9.14 22.87 11.32
CA THR A 116 -9.20 24.33 11.10
C THR A 116 -10.47 24.94 11.66
N LEU A 117 -11.61 24.32 11.37
CA LEU A 117 -12.91 24.82 11.83
C LEU A 117 -13.04 24.81 13.37
N VAL A 118 -12.69 23.66 13.99
CA VAL A 118 -12.72 23.51 15.47
C VAL A 118 -11.71 24.44 16.12
N GLY A 119 -10.54 24.66 15.52
CA GLY A 119 -9.52 25.60 16.01
C GLY A 119 -10.01 27.04 15.98
N ILE A 120 -10.64 27.47 14.89
CA ILE A 120 -11.19 28.83 14.74
C ILE A 120 -12.34 29.04 15.75
N VAL A 121 -13.32 28.15 15.77
CA VAL A 121 -14.46 28.26 16.70
C VAL A 121 -14.03 28.17 18.15
N GLY A 122 -13.15 27.23 18.47
CA GLY A 122 -12.59 27.07 19.81
C GLY A 122 -11.83 28.31 20.29
N GLY A 123 -11.14 29.01 19.39
CA GLY A 123 -10.40 30.23 19.72
C GLY A 123 -11.28 31.39 20.20
N PHE A 124 -12.60 31.38 19.97
CA PHE A 124 -13.53 32.36 20.54
C PHE A 124 -13.93 32.05 21.99
N PHE A 125 -13.80 30.80 22.43
CA PHE A 125 -14.31 30.36 23.73
C PHE A 125 -13.21 29.85 24.67
N LEU A 126 -12.05 29.47 24.15
CA LEU A 126 -10.95 28.84 24.87
C LEU A 126 -9.64 29.64 24.71
N PRO A 127 -8.72 29.52 25.67
CA PRO A 127 -7.37 30.03 25.47
C PRO A 127 -6.74 29.45 24.19
N PRO A 128 -5.94 30.20 23.42
CA PRO A 128 -5.43 29.79 22.12
C PRO A 128 -4.71 28.42 22.15
N LEU A 129 -3.91 28.16 23.16
CA LEU A 129 -3.20 26.88 23.31
C LEU A 129 -4.18 25.70 23.48
N VAL A 130 -5.21 25.86 24.31
CA VAL A 130 -6.21 24.83 24.56
C VAL A 130 -7.05 24.55 23.32
N SER A 131 -7.44 25.62 22.61
CA SER A 131 -8.18 25.51 21.34
C SER A 131 -7.40 24.72 20.29
N VAL A 132 -6.10 25.01 20.10
CA VAL A 132 -5.24 24.28 19.16
C VAL A 132 -5.09 22.81 19.55
N ILE A 133 -4.88 22.50 20.84
CA ILE A 133 -4.75 21.12 21.30
C ILE A 133 -6.06 20.36 21.06
N VAL A 134 -7.21 20.89 21.44
CA VAL A 134 -8.52 20.25 21.28
C VAL A 134 -8.82 20.02 19.80
N ALA A 135 -8.61 21.05 18.95
CA ALA A 135 -8.80 20.97 17.51
C ALA A 135 -7.92 19.89 16.90
N SER A 136 -6.64 19.84 17.28
CA SER A 136 -5.69 18.84 16.75
C SER A 136 -6.09 17.43 17.17
N VAL A 137 -6.44 17.19 18.42
CA VAL A 137 -6.83 15.85 18.89
C VAL A 137 -8.09 15.36 18.16
N ILE A 138 -9.13 16.19 18.09
CA ILE A 138 -10.39 15.83 17.42
C ILE A 138 -10.17 15.63 15.93
N GLY A 139 -9.53 16.58 15.25
CA GLY A 139 -9.35 16.54 13.83
C GLY A 139 -8.43 15.41 13.37
N VAL A 140 -7.33 15.14 14.09
CA VAL A 140 -6.45 13.99 13.80
C VAL A 140 -7.20 12.66 14.03
N ALA A 141 -7.98 12.54 15.11
CA ALA A 141 -8.78 11.35 15.35
C ALA A 141 -9.78 11.09 14.23
N VAL A 142 -10.53 12.11 13.80
CA VAL A 142 -11.47 12.01 12.68
C VAL A 142 -10.75 11.70 11.37
N MET A 143 -9.64 12.38 11.08
CA MET A 143 -8.83 12.13 9.88
C MET A 143 -8.35 10.67 9.83
N VAL A 144 -7.83 10.15 10.93
CA VAL A 144 -7.36 8.75 11.02
C VAL A 144 -8.52 7.78 10.82
N LEU A 145 -9.65 7.98 11.50
CA LEU A 145 -10.82 7.10 11.38
C LEU A 145 -11.39 7.08 9.95
N LEU A 146 -11.53 8.25 9.31
CA LEU A 146 -11.99 8.34 7.92
C LEU A 146 -11.01 7.70 6.96
N SER A 147 -9.72 7.97 7.12
CA SER A 147 -8.67 7.39 6.26
C SER A 147 -8.61 5.87 6.39
N LEU A 148 -8.70 5.32 7.59
CA LEU A 148 -8.78 3.88 7.82
C LEU A 148 -10.04 3.28 7.20
N ARG A 149 -11.18 3.96 7.30
CA ARG A 149 -12.45 3.53 6.70
C ARG A 149 -12.36 3.48 5.17
N VAL A 150 -11.78 4.50 4.57
CA VAL A 150 -11.58 4.58 3.12
C VAL A 150 -10.55 3.54 2.68
N LEU A 151 -9.42 3.44 3.37
CA LEU A 151 -8.36 2.48 3.05
C LEU A 151 -8.87 1.03 3.03
N THR A 152 -9.65 0.63 4.03
CA THR A 152 -10.29 -0.70 4.04
C THR A 152 -11.29 -0.90 2.91
N GLY A 153 -11.98 0.18 2.51
CA GLY A 153 -12.92 0.16 1.39
C GLY A 153 -12.25 0.02 0.02
N ILE A 154 -11.04 0.58 -0.14
CA ILE A 154 -10.35 0.58 -1.44
C ILE A 154 -9.37 -0.58 -1.63
N VAL A 155 -8.90 -1.23 -0.56
CA VAL A 155 -7.77 -2.18 -0.62
C VAL A 155 -8.03 -3.40 -1.53
N LEU A 156 -9.30 -3.77 -1.70
CA LEU A 156 -9.72 -4.94 -2.48
C LEU A 156 -9.96 -4.64 -3.98
N PHE A 157 -9.71 -3.39 -4.47
CA PHE A 157 -9.99 -3.04 -5.86
C PHE A 157 -9.09 -3.77 -6.85
N LEU A 158 -7.82 -3.96 -6.50
CA LEU A 158 -6.85 -4.58 -7.40
C LEU A 158 -7.18 -6.05 -7.74
N PRO A 159 -7.48 -6.93 -6.77
CA PRO A 159 -8.03 -8.25 -7.07
C PRO A 159 -9.31 -8.21 -7.91
N GLY A 160 -10.22 -7.27 -7.68
CA GLY A 160 -11.44 -7.10 -8.48
C GLY A 160 -11.17 -6.85 -9.97
N ILE A 161 -10.15 -6.05 -10.31
CA ILE A 161 -9.76 -5.83 -11.71
C ILE A 161 -9.09 -7.08 -12.30
N VAL A 162 -8.19 -7.70 -11.56
CA VAL A 162 -7.36 -8.80 -12.09
C VAL A 162 -8.17 -10.09 -12.23
N VAL A 163 -9.00 -10.42 -11.22
CA VAL A 163 -9.74 -11.70 -11.14
C VAL A 163 -11.08 -11.59 -11.87
N GLU A 164 -11.87 -10.54 -11.63
CA GLU A 164 -13.21 -10.38 -12.22
C GLU A 164 -13.19 -9.57 -13.54
N GLY A 165 -12.07 -8.95 -13.90
CA GLY A 165 -11.95 -8.16 -15.13
C GLY A 165 -12.72 -6.84 -15.11
N LEU A 166 -13.09 -6.33 -13.94
CA LEU A 166 -13.90 -5.13 -13.75
C LEU A 166 -13.21 -3.87 -14.29
N THR A 167 -14.01 -2.85 -14.60
CA THR A 167 -13.49 -1.51 -14.87
C THR A 167 -12.99 -0.85 -13.59
N GLY A 168 -12.20 0.22 -13.71
CA GLY A 168 -11.63 0.88 -12.55
C GLY A 168 -12.68 1.37 -11.53
N PHE A 169 -13.78 1.96 -12.00
CA PHE A 169 -14.86 2.44 -11.12
C PHE A 169 -15.69 1.30 -10.52
N GLU A 170 -16.04 0.31 -11.32
CA GLU A 170 -16.79 -0.88 -10.85
C GLU A 170 -16.01 -1.64 -9.79
N SER A 171 -14.70 -1.79 -9.98
CA SER A 171 -13.82 -2.44 -9.03
C SER A 171 -13.77 -1.72 -7.68
N LEU A 172 -13.69 -0.39 -7.68
CA LEU A 172 -13.79 0.39 -6.44
C LEU A 172 -15.15 0.22 -5.76
N LYS A 173 -16.24 0.32 -6.52
CA LYS A 173 -17.60 0.08 -6.01
C LYS A 173 -17.72 -1.31 -5.39
N ARG A 174 -17.20 -2.33 -6.08
CA ARG A 174 -17.18 -3.72 -5.62
C ARG A 174 -16.35 -3.87 -4.34
N SER A 175 -15.17 -3.24 -4.28
CA SER A 175 -14.31 -3.24 -3.10
C SER A 175 -15.01 -2.65 -1.86
N PHE A 176 -15.69 -1.51 -2.01
CA PHE A 176 -16.49 -0.93 -0.92
C PHE A 176 -17.68 -1.81 -0.50
N GLN A 177 -18.33 -2.50 -1.44
CA GLN A 177 -19.41 -3.45 -1.12
C GLN A 177 -18.88 -4.63 -0.30
N LEU A 178 -17.77 -5.24 -0.74
CA LEU A 178 -17.13 -6.35 -0.04
C LEU A 178 -16.62 -5.94 1.36
N ALA A 179 -16.20 -4.69 1.53
CA ALA A 179 -15.72 -4.19 2.82
C ALA A 179 -16.84 -3.98 3.86
N LYS A 180 -18.12 -3.78 3.45
CA LYS A 180 -19.22 -3.46 4.38
C LYS A 180 -19.47 -4.52 5.44
N GLY A 181 -19.28 -5.80 5.11
CA GLY A 181 -19.52 -6.92 6.03
C GLY A 181 -18.32 -7.32 6.90
N GLY A 182 -17.11 -6.81 6.64
CA GLY A 182 -15.89 -7.29 7.26
C GLY A 182 -14.86 -6.24 7.64
N TYR A 183 -15.28 -5.00 7.93
CA TYR A 183 -14.39 -3.86 8.18
C TYR A 183 -13.26 -4.15 9.17
N LEU A 184 -13.59 -4.61 10.39
CA LEU A 184 -12.58 -4.87 11.42
C LEU A 184 -11.62 -5.99 11.02
N ARG A 185 -12.12 -6.99 10.30
CA ARG A 185 -11.30 -8.11 9.80
C ARG A 185 -10.33 -7.64 8.73
N ILE A 186 -10.80 -6.84 7.77
CA ILE A 186 -9.95 -6.25 6.72
C ILE A 186 -8.89 -5.37 7.39
N LEU A 187 -9.31 -4.50 8.33
CA LEU A 187 -8.40 -3.62 9.05
C LEU A 187 -7.34 -4.40 9.83
N SER A 188 -7.73 -5.45 10.56
CA SER A 188 -6.77 -6.26 11.32
C SER A 188 -5.73 -6.96 10.44
N VAL A 189 -6.15 -7.49 9.29
CA VAL A 189 -5.23 -8.10 8.30
C VAL A 189 -4.29 -7.05 7.72
N LEU A 190 -4.80 -5.85 7.40
CA LEU A 190 -3.97 -4.75 6.89
C LEU A 190 -2.96 -4.28 7.93
N VAL A 191 -3.39 -4.00 9.15
CA VAL A 191 -2.50 -3.55 10.23
C VAL A 191 -1.40 -4.58 10.49
N PHE A 192 -1.76 -5.86 10.58
CA PHE A 192 -0.78 -6.93 10.75
C PHE A 192 0.23 -6.99 9.59
N SER A 193 -0.27 -6.90 8.36
CA SER A 193 0.59 -6.91 7.16
C SER A 193 1.50 -5.69 7.10
N TRP A 194 1.02 -4.52 7.53
CA TRP A 194 1.82 -3.29 7.64
C TRP A 194 2.90 -3.40 8.71
N ILE A 195 2.59 -3.99 9.87
CA ILE A 195 3.59 -4.25 10.92
C ILE A 195 4.69 -5.18 10.39
N LEU A 196 4.31 -6.27 9.70
CA LEU A 196 5.28 -7.18 9.10
C LEU A 196 6.18 -6.50 8.05
N LEU A 197 5.64 -5.55 7.28
CA LEU A 197 6.41 -4.79 6.31
C LEU A 197 7.31 -3.75 6.99
N LEU A 198 6.82 -3.13 8.06
CA LEU A 198 7.53 -2.06 8.76
C LEU A 198 8.78 -2.58 9.50
N VAL A 199 8.70 -3.75 10.13
CA VAL A 199 9.79 -4.31 10.94
C VAL A 199 11.10 -4.46 10.15
N PRO A 200 11.18 -5.13 8.98
CA PRO A 200 12.43 -5.25 8.25
C PRO A 200 12.90 -3.93 7.64
N VAL A 201 11.98 -3.03 7.29
CA VAL A 201 12.33 -1.69 6.79
C VAL A 201 12.96 -0.86 7.90
N LEU A 202 12.35 -0.80 9.08
CA LEU A 202 12.94 -0.13 10.25
C LEU A 202 14.25 -0.79 10.66
N GLY A 203 14.36 -2.12 10.58
CA GLY A 203 15.59 -2.86 10.81
C GLY A 203 16.71 -2.40 9.87
N ALA A 204 16.43 -2.21 8.58
CA ALA A 204 17.40 -1.70 7.61
C ALA A 204 17.86 -0.27 7.97
N TYR A 205 16.95 0.61 8.36
CA TYR A 205 17.29 1.96 8.82
C TYR A 205 18.09 1.96 10.12
N PHE A 206 17.74 1.09 11.07
CA PHE A 206 18.47 0.96 12.32
C PHE A 206 19.90 0.46 12.12
N VAL A 207 20.08 -0.59 11.31
CA VAL A 207 21.41 -1.14 11.01
C VAL A 207 22.30 -0.09 10.34
N THR A 208 21.79 0.62 9.33
CA THR A 208 22.58 1.66 8.65
C THR A 208 22.86 2.88 9.54
N GLY A 209 21.94 3.27 10.39
CA GLY A 209 22.14 4.33 11.38
C GLY A 209 23.20 3.98 12.42
N THR A 210 23.13 2.75 12.97
CA THR A 210 24.10 2.27 13.99
C THR A 210 25.51 2.08 13.40
N THR A 211 25.60 1.51 12.21
CA THR A 211 26.91 1.36 11.54
C THR A 211 27.56 2.71 11.26
N ARG A 212 26.75 3.74 10.92
CA ARG A 212 27.25 5.09 10.72
C ARG A 212 27.88 5.66 11.99
N THR A 213 27.18 5.59 13.13
CA THR A 213 27.68 6.10 14.40
C THR A 213 28.92 5.37 14.90
N LEU A 214 29.07 4.10 14.55
CA LEU A 214 30.23 3.28 14.97
C LEU A 214 31.45 3.47 14.06
N ILE A 215 31.24 3.64 12.74
CA ILE A 215 32.32 3.70 11.75
C ILE A 215 32.83 5.13 11.61
N ASP A 216 31.98 6.12 11.60
CA ASP A 216 32.30 7.55 11.43
C ASP A 216 31.41 8.41 12.31
N PRO A 217 31.77 8.59 13.59
CA PRO A 217 31.00 9.41 14.54
C PRO A 217 30.99 10.90 14.15
N GLU A 218 32.01 11.41 13.49
CA GLU A 218 32.10 12.80 13.07
C GLU A 218 31.14 13.06 11.88
N ALA A 219 31.14 12.20 10.89
CA ALA A 219 30.16 12.25 9.79
C ALA A 219 28.73 12.05 10.30
N ALA A 220 28.54 11.24 11.34
CA ALA A 220 27.24 11.07 11.98
C ALA A 220 26.72 12.37 12.60
N SER A 221 27.61 13.14 13.23
CA SER A 221 27.25 14.43 13.84
C SER A 221 27.03 15.54 12.83
N SER A 222 27.70 15.51 11.67
CA SER A 222 27.57 16.51 10.59
C SER A 222 26.26 16.43 9.80
N GLY A 223 25.48 15.36 9.96
CA GLY A 223 24.25 15.16 9.20
C GLY A 223 24.46 14.69 7.74
N VAL A 224 25.69 14.71 7.23
CA VAL A 224 26.02 14.34 5.84
C VAL A 224 26.01 12.82 5.69
N VAL A 225 25.14 12.29 4.82
CA VAL A 225 25.03 10.84 4.54
C VAL A 225 25.92 10.51 3.34
N GLY A 226 26.86 9.58 3.52
CA GLY A 226 27.72 9.13 2.43
C GLY A 226 26.93 8.30 1.39
N VAL A 227 27.25 8.49 0.10
CA VAL A 227 26.59 7.76 -1.02
C VAL A 227 26.63 6.24 -0.81
N GLY A 228 27.74 5.71 -0.36
CA GLY A 228 27.85 4.26 -0.08
C GLY A 228 26.86 3.77 0.96
N GLN A 229 26.59 4.55 1.98
CA GLN A 229 25.64 4.22 3.03
C GLN A 229 24.19 4.26 2.51
N ILE A 230 23.85 5.25 1.68
CA ILE A 230 22.55 5.31 1.00
C ILE A 230 22.35 4.05 0.15
N VAL A 231 23.35 3.64 -0.61
CA VAL A 231 23.29 2.43 -1.45
C VAL A 231 23.07 1.17 -0.59
N VAL A 232 23.84 0.98 0.47
CA VAL A 232 23.67 -0.17 1.39
C VAL A 232 22.26 -0.18 1.99
N GLN A 233 21.78 0.97 2.44
CA GLN A 233 20.42 1.10 2.98
C GLN A 233 19.37 0.72 1.94
N GLN A 234 19.49 1.21 0.69
CA GLN A 234 18.55 0.87 -0.37
C GLN A 234 18.59 -0.62 -0.74
N VAL A 235 19.74 -1.25 -0.73
CA VAL A 235 19.85 -2.71 -0.94
C VAL A 235 19.13 -3.49 0.15
N LEU A 236 19.30 -3.11 1.43
CA LEU A 236 18.58 -3.74 2.53
C LEU A 236 17.07 -3.55 2.45
N VAL A 237 16.63 -2.34 2.11
CA VAL A 237 15.19 -2.04 1.87
C VAL A 237 14.67 -2.87 0.69
N LEU A 238 15.41 -2.97 -0.40
CA LEU A 238 15.05 -3.76 -1.58
C LEU A 238 14.83 -5.23 -1.25
N ILE A 239 15.76 -5.83 -0.51
CA ILE A 239 15.65 -7.21 -0.05
C ILE A 239 14.43 -7.37 0.86
N SER A 240 14.25 -6.46 1.82
CA SER A 240 13.13 -6.47 2.77
C SER A 240 11.78 -6.39 2.07
N THR A 241 11.64 -5.47 1.11
CA THR A 241 10.40 -5.31 0.33
C THR A 241 10.16 -6.49 -0.61
N GLY A 242 11.22 -7.11 -1.15
CA GLY A 242 11.14 -8.33 -1.94
C GLY A 242 10.48 -9.49 -1.18
N PHE A 243 10.73 -9.60 0.13
CA PHE A 243 10.08 -10.60 0.99
C PHE A 243 8.68 -10.21 1.42
N THR A 244 8.47 -8.96 1.82
CA THR A 244 7.23 -8.55 2.49
C THR A 244 6.11 -8.19 1.53
N THR A 245 6.41 -7.59 0.37
CA THR A 245 5.40 -7.17 -0.61
C THR A 245 4.57 -8.33 -1.15
N PRO A 246 5.16 -9.47 -1.59
CA PRO A 246 4.34 -10.59 -2.08
C PRO A 246 3.46 -11.19 -0.99
N PHE A 247 3.95 -11.22 0.27
CA PHE A 247 3.14 -11.69 1.38
C PHE A 247 1.91 -10.79 1.61
N LEU A 248 2.10 -9.46 1.57
CA LEU A 248 1.00 -8.50 1.66
C LEU A 248 -0.03 -8.71 0.54
N VAL A 249 0.44 -8.87 -0.70
CA VAL A 249 -0.43 -9.14 -1.86
C VAL A 249 -1.20 -10.44 -1.69
N ALA A 250 -0.55 -11.51 -1.19
CA ALA A 250 -1.22 -12.77 -0.88
C ALA A 250 -2.31 -12.61 0.18
N CYS A 251 -2.05 -11.83 1.24
CA CYS A 251 -3.05 -11.52 2.26
C CYS A 251 -4.25 -10.78 1.68
N ILE A 252 -4.03 -9.77 0.84
CA ILE A 252 -5.10 -8.99 0.20
C ILE A 252 -5.94 -9.88 -0.74
N LEU A 253 -5.28 -10.71 -1.55
CA LEU A 253 -5.96 -11.61 -2.48
C LEU A 253 -6.82 -12.65 -1.76
N LEU A 254 -6.29 -13.31 -0.73
CA LEU A 254 -7.06 -14.27 0.06
C LEU A 254 -8.19 -13.60 0.84
N LEU A 255 -7.98 -12.39 1.33
CA LEU A 255 -9.01 -11.59 1.98
C LEU A 255 -10.16 -11.27 1.00
N TYR A 256 -9.82 -10.93 -0.25
CA TYR A 256 -10.80 -10.72 -1.31
C TYR A 256 -11.68 -11.94 -1.53
N PHE A 257 -11.08 -13.12 -1.69
CA PHE A 257 -11.84 -14.37 -1.87
C PHE A 257 -12.66 -14.75 -0.62
N ASP A 258 -12.12 -14.54 0.59
CA ASP A 258 -12.87 -14.81 1.82
C ASP A 258 -14.10 -13.90 1.95
N GLN A 259 -13.98 -12.62 1.64
CA GLN A 259 -15.11 -11.69 1.66
C GLN A 259 -16.14 -12.02 0.56
N ARG A 260 -15.67 -12.39 -0.62
CA ARG A 260 -16.53 -12.80 -1.73
C ARG A 260 -17.35 -14.04 -1.37
N VAL A 261 -16.71 -15.10 -0.87
CA VAL A 261 -17.41 -16.34 -0.47
C VAL A 261 -18.46 -16.05 0.60
N ARG A 262 -18.15 -15.19 1.58
CA ARG A 262 -19.09 -14.86 2.66
C ARG A 262 -20.33 -14.12 2.17
N LEU A 263 -20.16 -13.19 1.24
CA LEU A 263 -21.27 -12.37 0.73
C LEU A 263 -22.10 -13.13 -0.30
N GLU A 264 -21.45 -13.84 -1.22
CA GLU A 264 -22.14 -14.63 -2.25
C GLU A 264 -22.83 -15.87 -1.66
N ALA A 265 -22.23 -16.51 -0.64
CA ALA A 265 -22.88 -17.63 0.05
C ALA A 265 -24.08 -17.18 0.91
N TYR A 266 -24.01 -15.98 1.49
CA TYR A 266 -25.13 -15.41 2.23
C TYR A 266 -26.31 -15.05 1.30
N ASP A 267 -26.02 -14.49 0.12
CA ASP A 267 -27.04 -14.19 -0.88
C ASP A 267 -27.72 -15.48 -1.39
N LEU A 268 -26.94 -16.56 -1.60
CA LEU A 268 -27.50 -17.86 -1.98
C LEU A 268 -28.37 -18.49 -0.88
N GLN A 269 -28.01 -18.30 0.39
CA GLN A 269 -28.82 -18.76 1.52
C GLN A 269 -30.14 -18.00 1.61
N ALA A 270 -30.08 -16.67 1.48
CA ALA A 270 -31.29 -15.83 1.49
C ALA A 270 -32.22 -16.13 0.30
N GLU A 271 -31.67 -16.40 -0.88
CA GLU A 271 -32.42 -16.82 -2.06
C GLU A 271 -33.03 -18.23 -1.89
N ALA A 272 -32.29 -19.17 -1.31
CA ALA A 272 -32.78 -20.52 -1.00
C ALA A 272 -33.92 -20.50 0.06
N GLU A 273 -33.81 -19.63 1.08
CA GLU A 273 -34.86 -19.43 2.08
C GLU A 273 -36.11 -18.80 1.44
N ALA A 274 -35.95 -17.80 0.56
CA ALA A 274 -37.06 -17.18 -0.16
C ALA A 274 -37.76 -18.11 -1.16
N LEU A 275 -37.09 -19.16 -1.63
CA LEU A 275 -37.68 -20.20 -2.50
C LEU A 275 -38.32 -21.33 -1.71
N ALA A 276 -38.05 -21.46 -0.41
CA ALA A 276 -38.60 -22.45 0.47
C ALA A 276 -39.92 -22.02 1.14
N ASP A 277 -40.19 -20.71 1.17
CA ASP A 277 -41.46 -20.08 1.60
C ASP A 277 -42.44 -19.91 0.41
#